data_3f524383922970b3cef089febb498c3f
#
_entry.id   3f524383922970b3cef089febb498c3f
#
_cell.length_a   1.000
_cell.length_b   1.000
_cell.length_c   1.000
_cell.angle_alpha   90.00
_cell.angle_beta   90.00
_cell.angle_gamma   90.00
#
_symmetry.space_group_name_H-M   'P 1'
#
loop_
_entity.id
_entity.type
_entity.pdbx_description
1 polymer ?
#
loop_
_entity_poly.entity_id
_entity_poly.type
_entity_poly.pdbx_seq_one_letter_code
_entity_poly.pdbx_strand_id
1 'polypeptide(L)'
;MHPSAVWIISLLSIACVIIRPFKIAEAIYAVSGALALLAFQLIKPGEALTGVLKGLDVYFFLTGMMLLAETAREEKLFDWLAAHATVMAKGSPGRLFLLIYLVGIVVTTFLSNDATAIVLTPAVAAAIKAAKVQKPLPYLLICAFIANAASFVLPISNPANLVIYGSHMPPLSSWLAQYSLPSIASILVTYIALRFTQRNSLKSTIKTDIAIPELTHGGKTALTGILATAIILLISSALDVELGLPTAITGVLTSAIVIISSRKNPLTVIKGVSWSVLPLVAGLFVIVESLARTGLTQQLTAKLNNIVSASVTGAVWLSGSLVAVACNLMNNLPAGLIAGNVIQAGHIPERVKSAILIGVDLGPNLSITGSLATILWLVALRREGITISAWTFLKLGSVIMMMALIAALATLWI
;
A
#
# COMPACT_ATOMS: atom_id res chain seq x y z
N MET A 1 -26.39 -22.43 -7.01
CA MET A 1 -24.95 -22.05 -7.12
C MET A 1 -24.12 -23.31 -6.97
N HIS A 2 -23.11 -23.51 -7.82
CA HIS A 2 -22.09 -24.55 -7.60
C HIS A 2 -20.91 -23.91 -6.84
N PRO A 3 -20.83 -24.03 -5.51
CA PRO A 3 -19.81 -23.34 -4.71
C PRO A 3 -18.38 -23.67 -5.18
N SER A 4 -18.14 -24.92 -5.59
CA SER A 4 -16.83 -25.34 -6.11
C SER A 4 -16.39 -24.58 -7.35
N ALA A 5 -17.31 -24.27 -8.27
CA ALA A 5 -16.97 -23.49 -9.48
C ALA A 5 -16.61 -22.04 -9.13
N VAL A 6 -17.30 -21.40 -8.17
CA VAL A 6 -16.95 -20.07 -7.66
C VAL A 6 -15.55 -20.07 -7.08
N TRP A 7 -15.23 -21.07 -6.25
CA TRP A 7 -13.90 -21.20 -5.66
C TRP A 7 -12.80 -21.39 -6.70
N ILE A 8 -13.01 -22.26 -7.69
CA ILE A 8 -12.03 -22.53 -8.75
C ILE A 8 -11.73 -21.26 -9.55
N ILE A 9 -12.78 -20.57 -10.03
CA ILE A 9 -12.61 -19.34 -10.82
C ILE A 9 -11.94 -18.25 -9.98
N SER A 10 -12.37 -18.06 -8.74
CA SER A 10 -11.81 -17.03 -7.85
C SER A 10 -10.33 -17.29 -7.53
N LEU A 11 -9.98 -18.53 -7.17
CA LEU A 11 -8.59 -18.91 -6.85
C LEU A 11 -7.70 -18.82 -8.09
N LEU A 12 -8.16 -19.26 -9.26
CA LEU A 12 -7.42 -19.13 -10.52
C LEU A 12 -7.20 -17.66 -10.88
N SER A 13 -8.23 -16.82 -10.74
CA SER A 13 -8.12 -15.38 -11.03
C SER A 13 -7.12 -14.71 -10.11
N ILE A 14 -7.20 -14.95 -8.79
CA ILE A 14 -6.26 -14.41 -7.80
C ILE A 14 -4.84 -14.93 -8.08
N ALA A 15 -4.66 -16.22 -8.35
CA ALA A 15 -3.37 -16.79 -8.71
C ALA A 15 -2.78 -16.13 -9.97
N CYS A 16 -3.60 -15.90 -10.99
CA CYS A 16 -3.17 -15.22 -12.22
C CYS A 16 -2.81 -13.74 -11.99
N VAL A 17 -3.52 -13.04 -11.11
CA VAL A 17 -3.17 -11.67 -10.68
C VAL A 17 -1.76 -11.65 -10.05
N ILE A 18 -1.43 -12.66 -9.24
CA ILE A 18 -0.15 -12.75 -8.54
C ILE A 18 0.99 -13.20 -9.47
N ILE A 19 0.77 -14.31 -10.19
CA ILE A 19 1.80 -14.96 -11.04
C ILE A 19 2.05 -14.16 -12.30
N ARG A 20 1.02 -13.45 -12.81
CA ARG A 20 1.03 -12.67 -14.06
C ARG A 20 1.55 -13.51 -15.24
N PRO A 21 0.93 -14.66 -15.53
CA PRO A 21 1.32 -15.45 -16.67
C PRO A 21 1.27 -14.56 -17.93
N PHE A 22 2.17 -14.80 -18.87
CA PHE A 22 2.30 -14.01 -20.11
C PHE A 22 2.60 -12.51 -19.92
N LYS A 23 2.92 -12.03 -18.69
CA LYS A 23 3.18 -10.62 -18.36
C LYS A 23 2.01 -9.66 -18.69
N ILE A 24 0.80 -10.17 -18.72
CA ILE A 24 -0.43 -9.39 -18.92
C ILE A 24 -0.72 -8.58 -17.65
N ALA A 25 -1.41 -7.44 -17.80
CA ALA A 25 -1.79 -6.59 -16.67
C ALA A 25 -2.73 -7.33 -15.71
N GLU A 26 -2.54 -7.16 -14.41
CA GLU A 26 -3.31 -7.80 -13.33
C GLU A 26 -4.81 -7.57 -13.47
N ALA A 27 -5.18 -6.36 -13.91
CA ALA A 27 -6.57 -5.98 -14.12
C ALA A 27 -7.31 -6.92 -15.08
N ILE A 28 -6.63 -7.42 -16.11
CA ILE A 28 -7.24 -8.31 -17.09
C ILE A 28 -7.66 -9.62 -16.43
N TYR A 29 -6.82 -10.18 -15.55
CA TYR A 29 -7.15 -11.43 -14.85
C TYR A 29 -8.29 -11.25 -13.85
N ALA A 30 -8.31 -10.15 -13.09
CA ALA A 30 -9.38 -9.88 -12.14
C ALA A 30 -10.72 -9.64 -12.86
N VAL A 31 -10.72 -8.82 -13.92
CA VAL A 31 -11.92 -8.55 -14.72
C VAL A 31 -12.38 -9.80 -15.45
N SER A 32 -11.48 -10.58 -16.05
CA SER A 32 -11.84 -11.84 -16.72
C SER A 32 -12.45 -12.84 -15.74
N GLY A 33 -11.93 -12.92 -14.51
CA GLY A 33 -12.51 -13.75 -13.46
C GLY A 33 -13.91 -13.30 -13.08
N ALA A 34 -14.13 -12.00 -12.88
CA ALA A 34 -15.44 -11.42 -12.61
C ALA A 34 -16.43 -11.68 -13.75
N LEU A 35 -15.98 -11.50 -15.00
CA LEU A 35 -16.80 -11.79 -16.18
C LEU A 35 -17.11 -13.28 -16.33
N ALA A 36 -16.16 -14.15 -16.01
CA ALA A 36 -16.41 -15.60 -16.01
C ALA A 36 -17.47 -15.99 -14.98
N LEU A 37 -17.40 -15.42 -13.76
CA LEU A 37 -18.44 -15.66 -12.73
C LEU A 37 -19.82 -15.22 -13.22
N LEU A 38 -19.91 -14.11 -13.94
CA LEU A 38 -21.17 -13.64 -14.56
C LEU A 38 -21.62 -14.55 -15.71
N ALA A 39 -20.71 -14.89 -16.64
CA ALA A 39 -21.03 -15.70 -17.83
C ALA A 39 -21.51 -17.11 -17.47
N PHE A 40 -20.93 -17.72 -16.42
CA PHE A 40 -21.37 -19.00 -15.90
C PHE A 40 -22.53 -18.88 -14.92
N GLN A 41 -23.16 -17.71 -14.79
CA GLN A 41 -24.29 -17.43 -13.89
C GLN A 41 -24.05 -17.83 -12.41
N LEU A 42 -22.79 -17.77 -11.99
CA LEU A 42 -22.38 -18.05 -10.62
C LEU A 42 -22.60 -16.85 -9.68
N ILE A 43 -22.76 -15.66 -10.24
CA ILE A 43 -23.22 -14.44 -9.58
C ILE A 43 -24.24 -13.74 -10.49
N LYS A 44 -25.27 -13.16 -9.91
CA LYS A 44 -26.28 -12.39 -10.68
C LYS A 44 -25.72 -11.00 -11.04
N PRO A 45 -26.13 -10.40 -12.17
CA PRO A 45 -25.64 -9.05 -12.56
C PRO A 45 -25.86 -7.99 -11.48
N GLY A 46 -27.00 -7.97 -10.81
CA GLY A 46 -27.28 -7.05 -9.71
C GLY A 46 -26.37 -7.25 -8.51
N GLU A 47 -26.00 -8.51 -8.22
CA GLU A 47 -25.07 -8.84 -7.12
C GLU A 47 -23.62 -8.42 -7.46
N ALA A 48 -23.21 -8.63 -8.72
CA ALA A 48 -21.91 -8.18 -9.20
C ALA A 48 -21.82 -6.64 -9.15
N LEU A 49 -22.90 -5.95 -9.58
CA LEU A 49 -22.99 -4.49 -9.48
C LEU A 49 -22.89 -4.02 -8.01
N THR A 50 -23.58 -4.70 -7.09
CA THR A 50 -23.48 -4.41 -5.66
C THR A 50 -22.02 -4.57 -5.19
N GLY A 51 -21.32 -5.60 -5.62
CA GLY A 51 -19.90 -5.80 -5.32
C GLY A 51 -19.06 -4.61 -5.81
N VAL A 52 -19.22 -4.18 -7.05
CA VAL A 52 -18.52 -3.02 -7.62
C VAL A 52 -18.83 -1.74 -6.84
N LEU A 53 -20.10 -1.50 -6.52
CA LEU A 53 -20.55 -0.27 -5.84
C LEU A 53 -20.00 -0.16 -4.40
N LYS A 54 -19.74 -1.29 -3.72
CA LYS A 54 -19.06 -1.29 -2.41
C LYS A 54 -17.65 -0.67 -2.47
N GLY A 55 -17.04 -0.64 -3.65
CA GLY A 55 -15.71 -0.08 -3.86
C GLY A 55 -15.68 1.41 -4.22
N LEU A 56 -16.82 2.11 -4.29
CA LEU A 56 -16.87 3.50 -4.80
C LEU A 56 -15.92 4.44 -4.05
N ASP A 57 -15.92 4.40 -2.73
CA ASP A 57 -15.03 5.25 -1.92
C ASP A 57 -13.56 4.94 -2.22
N VAL A 58 -13.23 3.67 -2.35
CA VAL A 58 -11.87 3.22 -2.70
C VAL A 58 -11.47 3.70 -4.10
N TYR A 59 -12.36 3.67 -5.09
CA TYR A 59 -12.05 4.16 -6.45
C TYR A 59 -11.81 5.65 -6.48
N PHE A 60 -12.63 6.44 -5.78
CA PHE A 60 -12.43 7.88 -5.65
C PHE A 60 -11.11 8.18 -4.94
N PHE A 61 -10.83 7.48 -3.84
CA PHE A 61 -9.57 7.63 -3.12
C PHE A 61 -8.36 7.33 -4.01
N LEU A 62 -8.35 6.16 -4.65
CA LEU A 62 -7.28 5.77 -5.56
C LEU A 62 -7.08 6.78 -6.70
N THR A 63 -8.17 7.25 -7.30
CA THR A 63 -8.11 8.24 -8.39
C THR A 63 -7.42 9.52 -7.93
N GLY A 64 -7.83 10.07 -6.80
CA GLY A 64 -7.26 11.30 -6.26
C GLY A 64 -5.80 11.13 -5.87
N MET A 65 -5.46 10.05 -5.16
CA MET A 65 -4.08 9.78 -4.72
C MET A 65 -3.13 9.52 -5.90
N MET A 66 -3.57 8.78 -6.91
CA MET A 66 -2.78 8.55 -8.12
C MET A 66 -2.53 9.84 -8.91
N LEU A 67 -3.53 10.71 -8.99
CA LEU A 67 -3.38 12.02 -9.64
C LEU A 67 -2.39 12.91 -8.86
N LEU A 68 -2.48 12.97 -7.53
CA LEU A 68 -1.56 13.72 -6.69
C LEU A 68 -0.13 13.21 -6.83
N ALA A 69 0.05 11.90 -6.73
CA ALA A 69 1.36 11.26 -6.82
C ALA A 69 2.00 11.50 -8.20
N GLU A 70 1.23 11.33 -9.28
CA GLU A 70 1.71 11.52 -10.65
C GLU A 70 2.03 12.99 -10.94
N THR A 71 1.18 13.92 -10.47
CA THR A 71 1.43 15.36 -10.59
C THR A 71 2.72 15.76 -9.88
N ALA A 72 2.93 15.27 -8.66
CA ALA A 72 4.15 15.52 -7.89
C ALA A 72 5.39 14.92 -8.58
N ARG A 73 5.25 13.74 -9.21
CA ARG A 73 6.30 13.10 -10.00
C ARG A 73 6.69 13.92 -11.23
N GLU A 74 5.71 14.36 -12.01
CA GLU A 74 5.93 15.18 -13.20
C GLU A 74 6.59 16.53 -12.87
N GLU A 75 6.34 17.04 -11.67
CA GLU A 75 6.97 18.28 -11.13
C GLU A 75 8.28 18.01 -10.39
N LYS A 76 8.81 16.77 -10.44
CA LYS A 76 10.09 16.35 -9.85
C LYS A 76 10.20 16.58 -8.34
N LEU A 77 9.08 16.60 -7.62
CA LEU A 77 9.07 16.79 -6.17
C LEU A 77 9.86 15.67 -5.45
N PHE A 78 9.71 14.42 -5.91
CA PHE A 78 10.42 13.29 -5.30
C PHE A 78 11.91 13.29 -5.62
N ASP A 79 12.31 13.72 -6.83
CA ASP A 79 13.71 13.91 -7.20
C ASP A 79 14.36 14.98 -6.31
N TRP A 80 13.65 16.08 -6.05
CA TRP A 80 14.07 17.12 -5.14
C TRP A 80 14.26 16.61 -3.71
N LEU A 81 13.31 15.83 -3.17
CA LEU A 81 13.40 15.24 -1.84
C LEU A 81 14.59 14.26 -1.72
N ALA A 82 14.76 13.37 -2.70
CA ALA A 82 15.82 12.38 -2.72
C ALA A 82 17.21 13.04 -2.87
N ALA A 83 17.33 14.07 -3.69
CA ALA A 83 18.57 14.83 -3.84
C ALA A 83 18.96 15.57 -2.56
N HIS A 84 17.99 16.22 -1.89
CA HIS A 84 18.22 16.86 -0.59
C HIS A 84 18.68 15.86 0.46
N ALA A 85 18.00 14.72 0.59
CA ALA A 85 18.42 13.65 1.49
C ALA A 85 19.87 13.21 1.21
N THR A 86 20.25 13.14 -0.06
CA THR A 86 21.60 12.72 -0.46
C THR A 86 22.66 13.75 -0.10
N VAL A 87 22.41 15.02 -0.33
CA VAL A 87 23.34 16.12 0.06
C VAL A 87 23.45 16.22 1.58
N MET A 88 22.31 16.16 2.30
CA MET A 88 22.28 16.18 3.77
C MET A 88 23.01 14.99 4.41
N ALA A 89 23.20 13.90 3.69
CA ALA A 89 23.94 12.74 4.16
C ALA A 89 25.44 13.01 4.36
N LYS A 90 25.99 14.07 3.75
CA LYS A 90 27.40 14.52 3.90
C LYS A 90 28.40 13.37 3.70
N GLY A 91 28.21 12.56 2.67
CA GLY A 91 29.11 11.43 2.36
C GLY A 91 28.94 10.17 3.21
N SER A 92 28.05 10.18 4.20
CA SER A 92 27.80 9.03 5.09
C SER A 92 26.72 8.12 4.54
N PRO A 93 27.02 6.86 4.19
CA PRO A 93 26.03 5.87 3.74
C PRO A 93 24.93 5.62 4.76
N GLY A 94 25.30 5.57 6.04
CA GLY A 94 24.33 5.34 7.12
C GLY A 94 23.37 6.51 7.34
N ARG A 95 23.83 7.76 7.13
CA ARG A 95 22.96 8.94 7.15
C ARG A 95 22.06 8.97 5.93
N LEU A 96 22.59 8.66 4.74
CA LEU A 96 21.78 8.56 3.52
C LEU A 96 20.65 7.54 3.70
N PHE A 97 20.98 6.38 4.24
CA PHE A 97 20.01 5.33 4.52
C PHE A 97 18.89 5.82 5.46
N LEU A 98 19.24 6.52 6.55
CA LEU A 98 18.27 7.09 7.47
C LEU A 98 17.41 8.18 6.79
N LEU A 99 18.02 9.10 6.04
CA LEU A 99 17.30 10.21 5.41
C LEU A 99 16.34 9.73 4.33
N ILE A 100 16.75 8.75 3.50
CA ILE A 100 15.84 8.11 2.53
C ILE A 100 14.70 7.38 3.25
N TYR A 101 15.00 6.74 4.38
CA TYR A 101 13.98 6.06 5.19
C TYR A 101 12.95 7.06 5.72
N LEU A 102 13.39 8.22 6.24
CA LEU A 102 12.50 9.29 6.70
C LEU A 102 11.65 9.87 5.56
N VAL A 103 12.24 10.09 4.38
CA VAL A 103 11.48 10.49 3.19
C VAL A 103 10.42 9.43 2.84
N GLY A 104 10.79 8.15 2.89
CA GLY A 104 9.86 7.05 2.65
C GLY A 104 8.69 7.03 3.65
N ILE A 105 8.94 7.29 4.94
CA ILE A 105 7.87 7.43 5.94
C ILE A 105 6.91 8.55 5.54
N VAL A 106 7.42 9.74 5.23
CA VAL A 106 6.60 10.90 4.88
C VAL A 106 5.76 10.63 3.63
N VAL A 107 6.38 10.10 2.58
CA VAL A 107 5.68 9.80 1.33
C VAL A 107 4.60 8.74 1.54
N THR A 108 4.91 7.65 2.26
CA THR A 108 3.92 6.60 2.55
C THR A 108 2.76 7.14 3.37
N THR A 109 3.05 7.92 4.41
CA THR A 109 2.05 8.42 5.33
C THR A 109 1.06 9.38 4.67
N PHE A 110 1.54 10.30 3.81
CA PHE A 110 0.72 11.38 3.26
C PHE A 110 0.24 11.16 1.82
N LEU A 111 0.86 10.23 1.09
CA LEU A 111 0.46 9.94 -0.29
C LEU A 111 -0.04 8.51 -0.48
N SER A 112 0.62 7.52 -0.03
CA SER A 112 0.27 6.10 0.04
C SER A 112 1.48 5.18 -0.16
N ASN A 113 1.29 3.91 0.17
CA ASN A 113 2.29 2.87 -0.09
C ASN A 113 2.61 2.71 -1.59
N ASP A 114 1.62 2.84 -2.47
CA ASP A 114 1.80 2.75 -3.92
C ASP A 114 2.66 3.90 -4.46
N ALA A 115 2.44 5.13 -3.97
CA ALA A 115 3.26 6.29 -4.33
C ALA A 115 4.73 6.08 -3.96
N THR A 116 5.01 5.54 -2.78
CA THR A 116 6.38 5.21 -2.34
C THR A 116 7.02 4.19 -3.27
N ALA A 117 6.28 3.18 -3.66
CA ALA A 117 6.79 2.12 -4.54
C ALA A 117 7.03 2.60 -5.97
N ILE A 118 6.08 3.35 -6.55
CA ILE A 118 6.10 3.71 -7.98
C ILE A 118 6.94 4.96 -8.23
N VAL A 119 6.84 5.96 -7.34
CA VAL A 119 7.35 7.30 -7.60
C VAL A 119 8.64 7.59 -6.83
N LEU A 120 8.69 7.23 -5.54
CA LEU A 120 9.90 7.48 -4.75
C LEU A 120 11.05 6.55 -5.17
N THR A 121 10.78 5.31 -5.57
CA THR A 121 11.82 4.35 -5.96
C THR A 121 12.69 4.85 -7.12
N PRO A 122 12.16 5.33 -8.27
CA PRO A 122 12.97 5.91 -9.33
C PRO A 122 13.73 7.16 -8.89
N ALA A 123 13.13 8.03 -8.08
CA ALA A 123 13.77 9.23 -7.56
C ALA A 123 14.99 8.90 -6.68
N VAL A 124 14.83 7.91 -5.78
CA VAL A 124 15.95 7.37 -4.97
C VAL A 124 17.01 6.75 -5.87
N ALA A 125 16.61 5.96 -6.89
CA ALA A 125 17.56 5.36 -7.84
C ALA A 125 18.39 6.43 -8.57
N ALA A 126 17.76 7.50 -9.05
CA ALA A 126 18.45 8.62 -9.69
C ALA A 126 19.42 9.33 -8.73
N ALA A 127 19.00 9.62 -7.50
CA ALA A 127 19.82 10.30 -6.49
C ALA A 127 21.06 9.45 -6.08
N ILE A 128 20.89 8.16 -5.81
CA ILE A 128 22.02 7.27 -5.46
C ILE A 128 22.97 7.02 -6.63
N LYS A 129 22.45 7.02 -7.87
CA LYS A 129 23.27 6.96 -9.09
C LYS A 129 24.12 8.22 -9.25
N ALA A 130 23.53 9.41 -9.06
CA ALA A 130 24.25 10.68 -9.05
C ALA A 130 25.33 10.71 -7.96
N ALA A 131 25.06 10.17 -6.78
CA ALA A 131 25.98 10.02 -5.66
C ALA A 131 27.07 8.96 -5.89
N LYS A 132 27.04 8.25 -7.01
CA LYS A 132 27.95 7.14 -7.35
C LYS A 132 28.00 6.06 -6.27
N VAL A 133 26.84 5.73 -5.70
CA VAL A 133 26.71 4.65 -4.71
C VAL A 133 27.04 3.32 -5.36
N GLN A 134 28.04 2.60 -4.82
CA GLN A 134 28.48 1.32 -5.38
C GLN A 134 27.45 0.19 -5.20
N LYS A 135 26.72 0.19 -4.08
CA LYS A 135 25.70 -0.82 -3.75
C LYS A 135 24.33 -0.15 -3.58
N PRO A 136 23.54 -0.01 -4.66
CA PRO A 136 22.28 0.72 -4.65
C PRO A 136 21.14 0.00 -3.91
N LEU A 137 21.13 -1.34 -3.92
CA LEU A 137 20.03 -2.16 -3.44
C LEU A 137 19.55 -1.85 -2.02
N PRO A 138 20.42 -1.61 -1.01
CA PRO A 138 19.97 -1.27 0.35
C PRO A 138 19.03 -0.07 0.42
N TYR A 139 19.29 0.97 -0.36
CA TYR A 139 18.48 2.18 -0.38
C TYR A 139 17.14 1.99 -1.10
N LEU A 140 17.13 1.16 -2.13
CA LEU A 140 15.92 0.82 -2.87
C LEU A 140 15.01 -0.15 -2.10
N LEU A 141 15.58 -1.04 -1.27
CA LEU A 141 14.83 -1.88 -0.35
C LEU A 141 14.04 -1.06 0.67
N ILE A 142 14.55 0.13 1.06
CA ILE A 142 13.80 1.04 1.93
C ILE A 142 12.41 1.30 1.34
N CYS A 143 12.34 1.66 0.04
CA CYS A 143 11.06 2.00 -0.60
C CYS A 143 10.06 0.83 -0.55
N ALA A 144 10.50 -0.42 -0.71
CA ALA A 144 9.64 -1.59 -0.62
C ALA A 144 9.13 -1.82 0.81
N PHE A 145 10.04 -1.82 1.79
CA PHE A 145 9.70 -2.20 3.15
C PHE A 145 8.94 -1.11 3.91
N ILE A 146 9.30 0.18 3.70
CA ILE A 146 8.62 1.30 4.37
C ILE A 146 7.23 1.56 3.81
N ALA A 147 7.02 1.29 2.52
CA ALA A 147 5.70 1.37 1.90
C ALA A 147 4.64 0.57 2.66
N ASN A 148 5.01 -0.59 3.17
CA ASN A 148 4.10 -1.41 3.96
C ASN A 148 4.22 -1.15 5.48
N ALA A 149 5.43 -0.83 5.99
CA ALA A 149 5.62 -0.63 7.43
C ALA A 149 5.01 0.68 7.96
N ALA A 150 4.85 1.71 7.11
CA ALA A 150 4.21 2.98 7.47
C ALA A 150 2.77 3.09 6.91
N SER A 151 2.20 2.02 6.38
CA SER A 151 0.94 2.04 5.65
C SER A 151 -0.31 2.19 6.53
N PHE A 152 -0.19 2.03 7.83
CA PHE A 152 -1.27 2.24 8.80
C PHE A 152 -1.03 3.40 9.78
N VAL A 153 -0.08 4.30 9.47
CA VAL A 153 0.12 5.54 10.27
C VAL A 153 -1.12 6.41 10.22
N LEU A 154 -1.65 6.63 9.03
CA LEU A 154 -2.92 7.34 8.79
C LEU A 154 -3.88 6.45 8.01
N PRO A 155 -5.20 6.69 8.10
CA PRO A 155 -6.19 5.96 7.30
C PRO A 155 -5.87 5.97 5.80
N ILE A 156 -5.32 7.08 5.32
CA ILE A 156 -5.01 7.36 3.91
C ILE A 156 -3.70 6.73 3.42
N SER A 157 -2.89 6.16 4.32
CA SER A 157 -1.56 5.65 3.95
C SER A 157 -1.61 4.38 3.10
N ASN A 158 -2.74 3.67 3.07
CA ASN A 158 -2.96 2.46 2.26
C ASN A 158 -4.44 2.33 1.87
N PRO A 159 -4.77 2.11 0.58
CA PRO A 159 -6.14 1.82 0.15
C PRO A 159 -6.79 0.62 0.86
N ALA A 160 -5.99 -0.35 1.32
CA ALA A 160 -6.49 -1.50 2.05
C ALA A 160 -7.17 -1.12 3.38
N ASN A 161 -6.77 0.00 4.00
CA ASN A 161 -7.40 0.52 5.21
C ASN A 161 -8.88 0.87 4.97
N LEU A 162 -9.16 1.55 3.83
CA LEU A 162 -10.52 1.88 3.43
C LEU A 162 -11.33 0.62 3.11
N VAL A 163 -10.68 -0.36 2.51
CA VAL A 163 -11.32 -1.66 2.18
C VAL A 163 -11.73 -2.43 3.43
N ILE A 164 -10.88 -2.43 4.48
CA ILE A 164 -11.14 -3.17 5.73
C ILE A 164 -12.27 -2.52 6.53
N TYR A 165 -12.25 -1.22 6.66
CA TYR A 165 -13.25 -0.49 7.45
C TYR A 165 -14.50 -0.13 6.65
N GLY A 166 -14.42 0.01 5.33
CA GLY A 166 -15.54 0.43 4.48
C GLY A 166 -16.12 1.76 4.94
N SER A 167 -17.45 1.84 5.04
CA SER A 167 -18.18 3.02 5.52
C SER A 167 -18.07 3.27 7.03
N HIS A 168 -17.35 2.44 7.78
CA HIS A 168 -17.20 2.53 9.24
C HIS A 168 -15.77 2.89 9.64
N MET A 169 -15.14 3.80 8.89
CA MET A 169 -13.79 4.27 9.20
C MET A 169 -13.76 4.96 10.57
N PRO A 170 -12.88 4.58 11.51
CA PRO A 170 -12.78 5.26 12.79
C PRO A 170 -12.39 6.72 12.61
N PRO A 171 -12.92 7.64 13.43
CA PRO A 171 -12.44 9.02 13.46
C PRO A 171 -10.94 9.09 13.69
N LEU A 172 -10.28 10.11 13.14
CA LEU A 172 -8.84 10.25 13.19
C LEU A 172 -8.25 10.13 14.61
N SER A 173 -8.92 10.71 15.61
CA SER A 173 -8.48 10.62 17.01
C SER A 173 -8.44 9.18 17.51
N SER A 174 -9.46 8.40 17.19
CA SER A 174 -9.53 6.96 17.51
C SER A 174 -8.48 6.17 16.73
N TRP A 175 -8.29 6.49 15.43
CA TRP A 175 -7.25 5.89 14.63
C TRP A 175 -5.86 6.13 15.22
N LEU A 176 -5.53 7.38 15.55
CA LEU A 176 -4.24 7.71 16.13
C LEU A 176 -4.03 7.05 17.51
N ALA A 177 -5.06 7.02 18.35
CA ALA A 177 -5.00 6.33 19.63
C ALA A 177 -4.70 4.83 19.45
N GLN A 178 -5.26 4.21 18.42
CA GLN A 178 -5.18 2.78 18.17
C GLN A 178 -3.91 2.37 17.42
N TYR A 179 -3.47 3.18 16.44
CA TYR A 179 -2.42 2.79 15.50
C TYR A 179 -1.10 3.57 15.64
N SER A 180 -1.02 4.65 16.43
CA SER A 180 0.25 5.41 16.54
C SER A 180 1.37 4.57 17.13
N LEU A 181 1.14 3.89 18.25
CA LEU A 181 2.17 3.07 18.88
C LEU A 181 2.56 1.84 18.06
N PRO A 182 1.61 1.06 17.50
CA PRO A 182 1.92 0.01 16.53
C PRO A 182 2.70 0.51 15.31
N SER A 183 2.37 1.67 14.75
CA SER A 183 3.07 2.26 13.60
C SER A 183 4.50 2.65 13.94
N ILE A 184 4.72 3.30 15.10
CA ILE A 184 6.06 3.64 15.58
C ILE A 184 6.89 2.36 15.75
N ALA A 185 6.34 1.34 16.39
CA ALA A 185 7.01 0.06 16.58
C ALA A 185 7.38 -0.61 15.25
N SER A 186 6.41 -0.67 14.32
CA SER A 186 6.62 -1.20 12.97
C SER A 186 7.74 -0.48 12.23
N ILE A 187 7.69 0.84 12.19
CA ILE A 187 8.67 1.70 11.49
C ILE A 187 10.07 1.53 12.10
N LEU A 188 10.18 1.61 13.43
CA LEU A 188 11.47 1.50 14.11
C LEU A 188 12.08 0.11 13.95
N VAL A 189 11.30 -0.94 14.15
CA VAL A 189 11.80 -2.32 14.03
C VAL A 189 12.16 -2.65 12.58
N THR A 190 11.36 -2.19 11.60
CA THR A 190 11.70 -2.33 10.18
C THR A 190 13.01 -1.62 9.85
N TYR A 191 13.23 -0.40 10.35
CA TYR A 191 14.48 0.33 10.17
C TYR A 191 15.67 -0.44 10.74
N ILE A 192 15.57 -0.88 11.99
CA ILE A 192 16.65 -1.59 12.70
C ILE A 192 16.98 -2.90 11.96
N ALA A 193 15.96 -3.70 11.64
CA ALA A 193 16.14 -4.97 10.95
C ALA A 193 16.73 -4.79 9.55
N LEU A 194 16.24 -3.82 8.78
CA LEU A 194 16.74 -3.52 7.45
C LEU A 194 18.18 -3.00 7.50
N ARG A 195 18.50 -2.07 8.41
CA ARG A 195 19.84 -1.56 8.61
C ARG A 195 20.83 -2.64 9.05
N PHE A 196 20.41 -3.53 9.94
CA PHE A 196 21.23 -4.66 10.39
C PHE A 196 21.53 -5.64 9.25
N THR A 197 20.51 -6.04 8.49
CA THR A 197 20.68 -6.95 7.34
C THR A 197 21.55 -6.35 6.24
N GLN A 198 21.52 -5.03 6.06
CA GLN A 198 22.26 -4.32 5.01
C GLN A 198 23.60 -3.72 5.47
N ARG A 199 24.00 -3.89 6.74
CA ARG A 199 25.18 -3.24 7.35
C ARG A 199 26.48 -3.38 6.57
N ASN A 200 26.69 -4.52 5.92
CA ASN A 200 27.90 -4.78 5.12
C ASN A 200 27.90 -4.07 3.77
N SER A 201 26.75 -3.67 3.30
CA SER A 201 26.59 -2.92 2.06
C SER A 201 26.63 -1.39 2.25
N LEU A 202 26.52 -0.92 3.50
CA LEU A 202 26.53 0.50 3.88
C LEU A 202 27.91 0.99 4.33
N LYS A 203 29.00 0.42 3.80
CA LYS A 203 30.38 0.74 4.21
C LYS A 203 31.13 1.65 3.22
N SER A 204 30.64 1.77 1.98
CA SER A 204 31.31 2.56 0.93
C SER A 204 30.99 4.04 1.06
N THR A 205 32.00 4.90 0.89
CA THR A 205 31.79 6.36 0.79
C THR A 205 30.94 6.73 -0.41
N ILE A 206 30.16 7.79 -0.28
CA ILE A 206 29.30 8.32 -1.33
C ILE A 206 29.75 9.75 -1.69
N LYS A 207 29.54 10.15 -2.95
CA LYS A 207 29.82 11.52 -3.37
C LYS A 207 28.75 12.47 -2.82
N THR A 208 29.20 13.66 -2.40
CA THR A 208 28.32 14.69 -1.81
C THR A 208 28.03 15.82 -2.78
N ASP A 209 28.84 15.96 -3.82
CA ASP A 209 28.68 17.02 -4.83
C ASP A 209 27.65 16.57 -5.87
N ILE A 210 26.39 16.76 -5.53
CA ILE A 210 25.24 16.45 -6.39
C ILE A 210 24.46 17.72 -6.61
N ALA A 211 24.12 18.00 -7.86
CA ALA A 211 23.20 19.08 -8.18
C ALA A 211 21.81 18.77 -7.60
N ILE A 212 21.33 19.65 -6.74
CA ILE A 212 19.95 19.59 -6.26
C ILE A 212 19.07 20.23 -7.33
N PRO A 213 18.08 19.53 -7.90
CA PRO A 213 17.14 20.15 -8.83
C PRO A 213 16.39 21.28 -8.12
N GLU A 214 16.19 22.39 -8.80
CA GLU A 214 15.34 23.46 -8.27
C GLU A 214 13.89 22.97 -8.23
N LEU A 215 13.22 23.23 -7.10
CA LEU A 215 11.80 22.95 -7.00
C LEU A 215 11.04 24.00 -7.80
N THR A 216 10.45 23.57 -8.91
CA THR A 216 9.66 24.42 -9.81
C THR A 216 8.47 25.04 -9.08
N HIS A 217 7.85 26.08 -9.66
CA HIS A 217 6.59 26.61 -9.13
C HIS A 217 5.51 25.51 -9.06
N GLY A 218 5.41 24.68 -10.08
CA GLY A 218 4.50 23.53 -10.09
C GLY A 218 4.81 22.52 -8.99
N GLY A 219 6.09 22.26 -8.71
CA GLY A 219 6.50 21.38 -7.60
C GLY A 219 6.11 21.93 -6.22
N LYS A 220 6.24 23.24 -6.01
CA LYS A 220 5.74 23.90 -4.78
C LYS A 220 4.23 23.82 -4.68
N THR A 221 3.52 24.04 -5.78
CA THR A 221 2.05 23.94 -5.84
C THR A 221 1.59 22.49 -5.58
N ALA A 222 2.28 21.49 -6.15
CA ALA A 222 1.98 20.08 -5.90
C ALA A 222 2.20 19.72 -4.42
N LEU A 223 3.30 20.17 -3.81
CA LEU A 223 3.57 19.97 -2.37
C LEU A 223 2.48 20.61 -1.51
N THR A 224 2.12 21.86 -1.81
CA THR A 224 1.03 22.56 -1.10
C THR A 224 -0.30 21.83 -1.25
N GLY A 225 -0.60 21.34 -2.46
CA GLY A 225 -1.81 20.55 -2.74
C GLY A 225 -1.84 19.23 -1.97
N ILE A 226 -0.73 18.52 -1.87
CA ILE A 226 -0.62 17.30 -1.06
C ILE A 226 -0.87 17.59 0.42
N LEU A 227 -0.24 18.65 0.96
CA LEU A 227 -0.45 19.05 2.35
C LEU A 227 -1.89 19.50 2.61
N ALA A 228 -2.48 20.28 1.69
CA ALA A 228 -3.89 20.69 1.78
C ALA A 228 -4.82 19.48 1.72
N THR A 229 -4.56 18.52 0.81
CA THR A 229 -5.31 17.26 0.75
C THR A 229 -5.21 16.50 2.07
N ALA A 230 -4.02 16.33 2.62
CA ALA A 230 -3.83 15.67 3.90
C ALA A 230 -4.65 16.34 5.00
N ILE A 231 -4.61 17.66 5.10
CA ILE A 231 -5.41 18.44 6.09
C ILE A 231 -6.91 18.23 5.88
N ILE A 232 -7.39 18.30 4.63
CA ILE A 232 -8.81 18.08 4.30
C ILE A 232 -9.22 16.66 4.69
N LEU A 233 -8.41 15.64 4.41
CA LEU A 233 -8.72 14.27 4.77
C LEU A 233 -8.70 14.02 6.27
N LEU A 234 -7.82 14.69 7.02
CA LEU A 234 -7.81 14.65 8.47
C LEU A 234 -9.09 15.27 9.04
N ILE A 235 -9.55 16.40 8.47
CA ILE A 235 -10.81 17.04 8.84
C ILE A 235 -12.00 16.15 8.46
N SER A 236 -12.03 15.60 7.26
CA SER A 236 -13.08 14.68 6.79
C SER A 236 -13.20 13.46 7.72
N SER A 237 -12.06 12.87 8.09
CA SER A 237 -12.01 11.76 9.05
C SER A 237 -12.52 12.16 10.44
N ALA A 238 -12.25 13.38 10.89
CA ALA A 238 -12.75 13.87 12.17
C ALA A 238 -14.27 14.16 12.18
N LEU A 239 -14.85 14.36 10.99
CA LEU A 239 -16.27 14.63 10.78
C LEU A 239 -17.05 13.38 10.32
N ASP A 240 -16.46 12.19 10.38
CA ASP A 240 -17.03 10.92 9.90
C ASP A 240 -17.46 10.95 8.42
N VAL A 241 -16.78 11.75 7.59
CA VAL A 241 -16.99 11.79 6.14
C VAL A 241 -16.11 10.75 5.47
N GLU A 242 -16.67 9.98 4.54
CA GLU A 242 -15.92 9.04 3.70
C GLU A 242 -14.77 9.76 2.98
N LEU A 243 -13.60 9.11 2.89
CA LEU A 243 -12.36 9.77 2.46
C LEU A 243 -12.19 9.80 0.92
N GLY A 244 -12.92 8.97 0.19
CA GLY A 244 -12.73 8.82 -1.25
C GLY A 244 -13.07 10.08 -2.04
N LEU A 245 -14.28 10.61 -1.88
CA LEU A 245 -14.73 11.79 -2.62
C LEU A 245 -13.88 13.04 -2.32
N PRO A 246 -13.58 13.39 -1.06
CA PRO A 246 -12.65 14.49 -0.76
C PRO A 246 -11.28 14.30 -1.41
N THR A 247 -10.75 13.08 -1.43
CA THR A 247 -9.47 12.77 -2.08
C THR A 247 -9.54 12.98 -3.58
N ALA A 248 -10.61 12.50 -4.24
CA ALA A 248 -10.80 12.69 -5.68
C ALA A 248 -10.87 14.17 -6.04
N ILE A 249 -11.67 14.95 -5.31
CA ILE A 249 -11.83 16.39 -5.54
C ILE A 249 -10.50 17.11 -5.38
N THR A 250 -9.81 16.92 -4.25
CA THR A 250 -8.54 17.60 -3.97
C THR A 250 -7.44 17.17 -4.93
N GLY A 251 -7.39 15.89 -5.31
CA GLY A 251 -6.45 15.37 -6.30
C GLY A 251 -6.66 15.98 -7.68
N VAL A 252 -7.90 16.01 -8.15
CA VAL A 252 -8.25 16.65 -9.45
C VAL A 252 -7.97 18.15 -9.43
N LEU A 253 -8.38 18.86 -8.37
CA LEU A 253 -8.14 20.31 -8.25
C LEU A 253 -6.65 20.64 -8.21
N THR A 254 -5.89 19.94 -7.39
CA THR A 254 -4.43 20.14 -7.30
C THR A 254 -3.76 19.90 -8.65
N SER A 255 -4.11 18.79 -9.31
CA SER A 255 -3.55 18.45 -10.62
C SER A 255 -3.92 19.51 -11.67
N ALA A 256 -5.16 19.97 -11.68
CA ALA A 256 -5.61 21.03 -12.60
C ALA A 256 -4.85 22.34 -12.36
N ILE A 257 -4.73 22.79 -11.10
CA ILE A 257 -4.00 24.00 -10.75
C ILE A 257 -2.52 23.91 -11.18
N VAL A 258 -1.87 22.78 -10.91
CA VAL A 258 -0.47 22.56 -11.29
C VAL A 258 -0.31 22.56 -12.80
N ILE A 259 -1.14 21.84 -13.54
CA ILE A 259 -1.09 21.76 -15.00
C ILE A 259 -1.26 23.16 -15.62
N ILE A 260 -2.25 23.93 -15.16
CA ILE A 260 -2.52 25.29 -15.66
C ILE A 260 -1.37 26.22 -15.33
N SER A 261 -0.87 26.22 -14.06
CA SER A 261 0.20 27.11 -13.62
C SER A 261 1.55 26.79 -14.26
N SER A 262 1.85 25.51 -14.47
CA SER A 262 3.09 25.05 -15.12
C SER A 262 3.01 25.03 -16.65
N ARG A 263 1.85 25.30 -17.22
CA ARG A 263 1.57 25.24 -18.69
C ARG A 263 1.99 23.91 -19.32
N LYS A 264 1.87 22.82 -18.55
CA LYS A 264 2.18 21.46 -19.02
C LYS A 264 1.02 20.84 -19.75
N ASN A 265 1.32 19.85 -20.58
CA ASN A 265 0.28 19.09 -21.28
C ASN A 265 -0.45 18.18 -20.27
N PRO A 266 -1.78 18.31 -20.07
CA PRO A 266 -2.56 17.45 -19.18
C PRO A 266 -2.40 15.95 -19.47
N LEU A 267 -2.18 15.61 -20.76
CA LEU A 267 -2.03 14.22 -21.19
C LEU A 267 -0.79 13.52 -20.59
N THR A 268 0.24 14.26 -20.18
CA THR A 268 1.41 13.64 -19.53
C THR A 268 1.04 13.07 -18.17
N VAL A 269 0.33 13.83 -17.34
CA VAL A 269 -0.17 13.39 -16.04
C VAL A 269 -1.19 12.26 -16.21
N ILE A 270 -2.20 12.45 -17.09
CA ILE A 270 -3.26 11.45 -17.28
C ILE A 270 -2.69 10.11 -17.77
N LYS A 271 -1.71 10.12 -18.69
CA LYS A 271 -1.09 8.88 -19.20
C LYS A 271 -0.13 8.24 -18.19
N GLY A 272 0.42 9.01 -17.27
CA GLY A 272 1.31 8.50 -16.23
C GLY A 272 0.58 7.77 -15.10
N VAL A 273 -0.69 8.11 -14.87
CA VAL A 273 -1.54 7.46 -13.86
C VAL A 273 -1.79 5.98 -14.20
N SER A 274 -1.70 5.13 -13.20
CA SER A 274 -1.92 3.68 -13.32
C SER A 274 -3.42 3.32 -13.33
N TRP A 275 -4.17 3.76 -14.35
CA TRP A 275 -5.61 3.56 -14.44
C TRP A 275 -6.06 2.10 -14.37
N SER A 276 -5.19 1.15 -14.72
CA SER A 276 -5.47 -0.29 -14.63
C SER A 276 -5.76 -0.77 -13.20
N VAL A 277 -5.40 0.00 -12.18
CA VAL A 277 -5.69 -0.33 -10.78
C VAL A 277 -7.20 -0.28 -10.50
N LEU A 278 -7.95 0.64 -11.11
CA LEU A 278 -9.40 0.76 -10.89
C LEU A 278 -10.16 -0.50 -11.35
N PRO A 279 -10.03 -0.97 -12.60
CA PRO A 279 -10.69 -2.21 -13.02
C PRO A 279 -10.12 -3.45 -12.30
N LEU A 280 -8.85 -3.46 -11.88
CA LEU A 280 -8.31 -4.51 -11.03
C LEU A 280 -9.12 -4.61 -9.73
N VAL A 281 -9.25 -3.51 -9.02
CA VAL A 281 -9.96 -3.46 -7.74
C VAL A 281 -11.44 -3.79 -7.93
N ALA A 282 -12.10 -3.28 -8.96
CA ALA A 282 -13.49 -3.60 -9.27
C ALA A 282 -13.70 -5.10 -9.51
N GLY A 283 -12.83 -5.73 -10.29
CA GLY A 283 -12.86 -7.18 -10.51
C GLY A 283 -12.67 -7.98 -9.23
N LEU A 284 -11.75 -7.55 -8.35
CA LEU A 284 -11.54 -8.18 -7.05
C LEU A 284 -12.76 -8.05 -6.12
N PHE A 285 -13.44 -6.91 -6.12
CA PHE A 285 -14.68 -6.73 -5.35
C PHE A 285 -15.76 -7.73 -5.80
N VAL A 286 -15.94 -7.95 -7.11
CA VAL A 286 -16.90 -8.95 -7.63
C VAL A 286 -16.49 -10.36 -7.23
N ILE A 287 -15.21 -10.71 -7.34
CA ILE A 287 -14.70 -12.03 -6.97
C ILE A 287 -14.93 -12.28 -5.47
N VAL A 288 -14.60 -11.33 -4.60
CA VAL A 288 -14.78 -11.47 -3.15
C VAL A 288 -16.26 -11.49 -2.77
N GLU A 289 -17.12 -10.69 -3.44
CA GLU A 289 -18.57 -10.75 -3.26
C GLU A 289 -19.11 -12.15 -3.60
N SER A 290 -18.63 -12.74 -4.70
CA SER A 290 -19.01 -14.11 -5.10
C SER A 290 -18.58 -15.14 -4.06
N LEU A 291 -17.37 -15.04 -3.52
CA LEU A 291 -16.87 -15.91 -2.44
C LEU A 291 -17.67 -15.73 -1.15
N ALA A 292 -18.00 -14.49 -0.78
CA ALA A 292 -18.81 -14.22 0.41
C ALA A 292 -20.18 -14.92 0.35
N ARG A 293 -20.79 -15.00 -0.84
CA ARG A 293 -22.08 -15.68 -1.08
C ARG A 293 -22.00 -17.20 -1.02
N THR A 294 -20.81 -17.79 -1.07
CA THR A 294 -20.64 -19.24 -0.81
C THR A 294 -20.72 -19.62 0.67
N GLY A 295 -20.89 -18.64 1.56
CA GLY A 295 -20.86 -18.83 3.02
C GLY A 295 -19.46 -18.68 3.64
N LEU A 296 -18.46 -18.25 2.87
CA LEU A 296 -17.09 -18.06 3.37
C LEU A 296 -17.05 -17.08 4.54
N THR A 297 -17.69 -15.90 4.37
CA THR A 297 -17.70 -14.86 5.41
C THR A 297 -18.27 -15.39 6.72
N GLN A 298 -19.44 -16.08 6.66
CA GLN A 298 -20.09 -16.64 7.84
C GLN A 298 -19.22 -17.68 8.55
N GLN A 299 -18.56 -18.56 7.78
CA GLN A 299 -17.66 -19.58 8.33
C GLN A 299 -16.44 -18.96 9.01
N LEU A 300 -15.81 -17.97 8.37
CA LEU A 300 -14.66 -17.29 8.94
C LEU A 300 -15.03 -16.47 10.17
N THR A 301 -16.18 -15.75 10.13
CA THR A 301 -16.69 -15.00 11.28
C THR A 301 -17.00 -15.93 12.46
N ALA A 302 -17.66 -17.07 12.24
CA ALA A 302 -17.94 -18.04 13.29
C ALA A 302 -16.64 -18.59 13.91
N LYS A 303 -15.66 -18.95 13.09
CA LYS A 303 -14.36 -19.43 13.59
C LYS A 303 -13.64 -18.34 14.40
N LEU A 304 -13.63 -17.09 13.90
CA LEU A 304 -12.99 -15.98 14.59
C LEU A 304 -13.68 -15.70 15.94
N ASN A 305 -15.02 -15.69 15.97
CA ASN A 305 -15.79 -15.50 17.22
C ASN A 305 -15.48 -16.62 18.23
N ASN A 306 -15.35 -17.88 17.80
CA ASN A 306 -14.96 -18.98 18.68
C ASN A 306 -13.57 -18.80 19.27
N ILE A 307 -12.62 -18.29 18.48
CA ILE A 307 -11.26 -18.01 18.96
C ILE A 307 -11.27 -16.81 19.92
N VAL A 308 -12.03 -15.77 19.61
CA VAL A 308 -12.20 -14.57 20.47
C VAL A 308 -12.81 -14.96 21.82
N SER A 309 -13.86 -15.79 21.83
CA SER A 309 -14.48 -16.23 23.08
C SER A 309 -13.57 -17.13 23.93
N ALA A 310 -12.66 -17.88 23.30
CA ALA A 310 -11.66 -18.66 24.01
C ALA A 310 -10.53 -17.78 24.57
N SER A 311 -10.02 -16.85 23.76
CA SER A 311 -8.93 -15.93 24.15
C SER A 311 -8.82 -14.75 23.17
N VAL A 312 -9.08 -13.55 23.62
CA VAL A 312 -8.85 -12.33 22.82
C VAL A 312 -7.36 -12.19 22.45
N THR A 313 -6.46 -12.52 23.37
CA THR A 313 -5.00 -12.49 23.11
C THR A 313 -4.63 -13.48 22.00
N GLY A 314 -5.13 -14.73 22.11
CA GLY A 314 -4.92 -15.72 21.06
C GLY A 314 -5.49 -15.29 19.71
N ALA A 315 -6.67 -14.66 19.71
CA ALA A 315 -7.30 -14.13 18.51
C ALA A 315 -6.46 -13.02 17.83
N VAL A 316 -5.91 -12.09 18.61
CA VAL A 316 -5.02 -11.03 18.11
C VAL A 316 -3.80 -11.62 17.39
N TRP A 317 -3.04 -12.47 18.06
CA TRP A 317 -1.84 -13.06 17.49
C TRP A 317 -2.13 -13.95 16.28
N LEU A 318 -3.16 -14.78 16.38
CA LEU A 318 -3.51 -15.71 15.32
C LEU A 318 -4.06 -14.99 14.10
N SER A 319 -5.03 -14.08 14.27
CA SER A 319 -5.65 -13.37 13.14
C SER A 319 -4.64 -12.45 12.42
N GLY A 320 -3.88 -11.65 13.17
CA GLY A 320 -2.84 -10.80 12.59
C GLY A 320 -1.79 -11.60 11.81
N SER A 321 -1.31 -12.71 12.36
CA SER A 321 -0.32 -13.56 11.70
C SER A 321 -0.89 -14.30 10.48
N LEU A 322 -2.10 -14.88 10.59
CA LEU A 322 -2.73 -15.58 9.48
C LEU A 322 -3.01 -14.64 8.30
N VAL A 323 -3.53 -13.44 8.58
CA VAL A 323 -3.81 -12.46 7.53
C VAL A 323 -2.52 -11.95 6.90
N ALA A 324 -1.46 -11.72 7.69
CA ALA A 324 -0.15 -11.34 7.16
C ALA A 324 0.40 -12.39 6.18
N VAL A 325 0.25 -13.69 6.48
CA VAL A 325 0.62 -14.76 5.55
C VAL A 325 -0.31 -14.81 4.35
N ALA A 326 -1.63 -14.69 4.56
CA ALA A 326 -2.63 -14.74 3.50
C ALA A 326 -2.41 -13.65 2.43
N CYS A 327 -1.97 -12.45 2.81
CA CYS A 327 -1.62 -11.38 1.87
C CYS A 327 -0.58 -11.82 0.84
N ASN A 328 0.32 -12.72 1.20
CA ASN A 328 1.35 -13.21 0.27
C ASN A 328 0.85 -14.30 -0.67
N LEU A 329 -0.30 -14.91 -0.35
CA LEU A 329 -0.95 -15.93 -1.17
C LEU A 329 -2.02 -15.36 -2.10
N MET A 330 -2.59 -14.19 -1.77
CA MET A 330 -3.68 -13.61 -2.55
C MET A 330 -3.58 -12.10 -2.80
N ASN A 331 -2.50 -11.45 -2.38
CA ASN A 331 -2.33 -9.99 -2.31
C ASN A 331 -3.13 -9.34 -1.16
N ASN A 332 -2.67 -8.17 -0.69
CA ASN A 332 -3.28 -7.49 0.47
C ASN A 332 -4.70 -6.96 0.20
N LEU A 333 -5.03 -6.55 -1.03
CA LEU A 333 -6.37 -6.03 -1.33
C LEU A 333 -7.45 -7.12 -1.22
N PRO A 334 -7.36 -8.29 -1.90
CA PRO A 334 -8.30 -9.39 -1.68
C PRO A 334 -8.34 -9.88 -0.23
N ALA A 335 -7.18 -9.99 0.42
CA ALA A 335 -7.11 -10.38 1.83
C ALA A 335 -7.82 -9.37 2.73
N GLY A 336 -7.61 -8.07 2.49
CA GLY A 336 -8.30 -6.99 3.19
C GLY A 336 -9.81 -6.97 2.96
N LEU A 337 -10.28 -7.23 1.73
CA LEU A 337 -11.70 -7.34 1.41
C LEU A 337 -12.38 -8.48 2.17
N ILE A 338 -11.76 -9.67 2.18
CA ILE A 338 -12.28 -10.82 2.92
C ILE A 338 -12.28 -10.52 4.43
N ALA A 339 -11.17 -9.96 4.94
CA ALA A 339 -11.05 -9.62 6.34
C ALA A 339 -12.04 -8.52 6.75
N GLY A 340 -12.25 -7.50 5.94
CA GLY A 340 -13.25 -6.45 6.15
C GLY A 340 -14.66 -7.01 6.23
N ASN A 341 -15.05 -7.89 5.31
CA ASN A 341 -16.35 -8.58 5.37
C ASN A 341 -16.52 -9.38 6.66
N VAL A 342 -15.47 -10.06 7.15
CA VAL A 342 -15.51 -10.83 8.42
C VAL A 342 -15.65 -9.89 9.62
N ILE A 343 -14.91 -8.78 9.63
CA ILE A 343 -14.99 -7.76 10.69
C ILE A 343 -16.38 -7.13 10.76
N GLN A 344 -16.97 -6.80 9.61
CA GLN A 344 -18.29 -6.16 9.53
C GLN A 344 -19.43 -7.13 9.87
N ALA A 345 -19.28 -8.41 9.59
CA ALA A 345 -20.29 -9.44 9.88
C ALA A 345 -20.29 -9.91 11.35
N GLY A 346 -19.24 -9.62 12.13
CA GLY A 346 -19.07 -10.11 13.50
C GLY A 346 -18.93 -9.00 14.54
N HIS A 347 -19.19 -9.34 15.81
CA HIS A 347 -18.87 -8.49 16.96
C HIS A 347 -17.39 -8.69 17.35
N ILE A 348 -16.49 -8.20 16.52
CA ILE A 348 -15.05 -8.42 16.68
C ILE A 348 -14.46 -7.31 17.58
N PRO A 349 -13.73 -7.66 18.65
CA PRO A 349 -13.05 -6.67 19.51
C PRO A 349 -12.07 -5.78 18.71
N GLU A 350 -11.97 -4.51 19.09
CA GLU A 350 -11.12 -3.54 18.37
C GLU A 350 -9.66 -3.99 18.25
N ARG A 351 -9.08 -4.58 19.29
CA ARG A 351 -7.71 -5.12 19.23
C ARG A 351 -7.54 -6.20 18.17
N VAL A 352 -8.55 -7.02 17.93
CA VAL A 352 -8.52 -8.07 16.89
C VAL A 352 -8.68 -7.45 15.51
N LYS A 353 -9.54 -6.43 15.35
CA LYS A 353 -9.64 -5.64 14.12
C LYS A 353 -8.29 -4.99 13.78
N SER A 354 -7.66 -4.37 14.78
CA SER A 354 -6.33 -3.75 14.63
C SER A 354 -5.28 -4.77 14.22
N ALA A 355 -5.27 -5.94 14.84
CA ALA A 355 -4.33 -6.99 14.48
C ALA A 355 -4.50 -7.47 13.04
N ILE A 356 -5.75 -7.59 12.59
CA ILE A 356 -6.08 -7.94 11.20
C ILE A 356 -5.55 -6.86 10.24
N LEU A 357 -5.83 -5.58 10.51
CA LEU A 357 -5.35 -4.47 9.69
C LEU A 357 -3.82 -4.42 9.63
N ILE A 358 -3.15 -4.51 10.79
CA ILE A 358 -1.69 -4.57 10.86
C ILE A 358 -1.15 -5.75 10.05
N GLY A 359 -1.83 -6.90 10.10
CA GLY A 359 -1.49 -8.08 9.31
C GLY A 359 -1.63 -7.85 7.82
N VAL A 360 -2.69 -7.16 7.35
CA VAL A 360 -2.88 -6.79 5.94
C VAL A 360 -1.80 -5.85 5.46
N ASP A 361 -1.38 -4.92 6.29
CA ASP A 361 -0.43 -3.87 5.93
C ASP A 361 1.03 -4.32 6.00
N LEU A 362 1.42 -5.03 7.05
CA LEU A 362 2.79 -5.53 7.22
C LEU A 362 3.08 -6.84 6.49
N GLY A 363 2.08 -7.69 6.33
CA GLY A 363 2.22 -9.00 5.69
C GLY A 363 2.94 -8.96 4.35
N PRO A 364 2.64 -7.99 3.47
CA PRO A 364 3.31 -7.85 2.17
C PRO A 364 4.82 -7.69 2.21
N ASN A 365 5.39 -7.30 3.33
CA ASN A 365 6.84 -7.26 3.49
C ASN A 365 7.52 -8.64 3.47
N LEU A 366 6.75 -9.73 3.51
CA LEU A 366 7.29 -11.08 3.44
C LEU A 366 7.73 -11.47 2.03
N SER A 367 6.94 -11.14 1.00
CA SER A 367 7.21 -11.58 -0.37
C SER A 367 6.91 -10.49 -1.41
N ILE A 368 7.46 -10.66 -2.61
CA ILE A 368 7.22 -9.72 -3.73
C ILE A 368 5.79 -9.72 -4.26
N THR A 369 4.98 -10.70 -3.87
CA THR A 369 3.58 -10.85 -4.30
C THR A 369 2.57 -10.32 -3.29
N GLY A 370 3.02 -9.95 -2.11
CA GLY A 370 2.17 -9.59 -0.98
C GLY A 370 1.33 -8.33 -1.17
N SER A 371 1.82 -7.35 -1.96
CA SER A 371 1.05 -6.15 -2.31
C SER A 371 1.32 -5.70 -3.74
N LEU A 372 0.40 -4.92 -4.29
CA LEU A 372 0.59 -4.24 -5.57
C LEU A 372 1.80 -3.30 -5.50
N ALA A 373 1.96 -2.57 -4.40
CA ALA A 373 3.10 -1.70 -4.17
C ALA A 373 4.44 -2.44 -4.34
N THR A 374 4.59 -3.63 -3.75
CA THR A 374 5.84 -4.42 -3.87
C THR A 374 6.09 -4.89 -5.31
N ILE A 375 5.03 -5.27 -6.03
CA ILE A 375 5.13 -5.64 -7.44
C ILE A 375 5.58 -4.44 -8.29
N LEU A 376 4.99 -3.27 -8.07
CA LEU A 376 5.32 -2.03 -8.79
C LEU A 376 6.74 -1.56 -8.46
N TRP A 377 7.17 -1.67 -7.21
CA TRP A 377 8.55 -1.47 -6.82
C TRP A 377 9.52 -2.38 -7.61
N LEU A 378 9.21 -3.66 -7.74
CA LEU A 378 10.03 -4.59 -8.52
C LEU A 378 10.12 -4.21 -10.01
N VAL A 379 9.00 -3.71 -10.57
CA VAL A 379 8.99 -3.18 -11.94
C VAL A 379 9.87 -1.94 -12.06
N ALA A 380 9.80 -1.01 -11.10
CA ALA A 380 10.65 0.17 -11.05
C ALA A 380 12.13 -0.21 -10.96
N LEU A 381 12.51 -1.16 -10.10
CA LEU A 381 13.87 -1.67 -10.01
C LEU A 381 14.40 -2.20 -11.35
N ARG A 382 13.60 -3.00 -12.03
CA ARG A 382 13.98 -3.60 -13.32
C ARG A 382 14.21 -2.54 -14.40
N ARG A 383 13.46 -1.44 -14.39
CA ARG A 383 13.68 -0.30 -15.29
C ARG A 383 15.03 0.37 -15.05
N GLU A 384 15.51 0.35 -13.82
CA GLU A 384 16.83 0.88 -13.45
C GLU A 384 17.98 -0.15 -13.66
N GLY A 385 17.68 -1.31 -14.26
CA GLY A 385 18.64 -2.38 -14.50
C GLY A 385 19.04 -3.17 -13.25
N ILE A 386 18.29 -3.01 -12.15
CA ILE A 386 18.55 -3.69 -10.88
C ILE A 386 17.58 -4.86 -10.73
N THR A 387 18.10 -6.02 -10.35
CA THR A 387 17.30 -7.23 -10.14
C THR A 387 17.49 -7.76 -8.74
N ILE A 388 16.41 -8.27 -8.17
CA ILE A 388 16.42 -9.05 -6.93
C ILE A 388 15.63 -10.34 -7.16
N SER A 389 16.14 -11.45 -6.66
CA SER A 389 15.39 -12.71 -6.75
C SER A 389 14.28 -12.75 -5.71
N ALA A 390 13.19 -13.44 -6.02
CA ALA A 390 12.09 -13.66 -5.07
C ALA A 390 12.59 -14.34 -3.79
N TRP A 391 13.56 -15.24 -3.90
CA TRP A 391 14.16 -15.91 -2.75
C TRP A 391 14.97 -14.97 -1.86
N THR A 392 15.73 -14.05 -2.45
CA THR A 392 16.48 -13.04 -1.68
C THR A 392 15.52 -12.11 -0.95
N PHE A 393 14.44 -11.66 -1.63
CA PHE A 393 13.43 -10.83 -1.00
C PHE A 393 12.73 -11.58 0.15
N LEU A 394 12.33 -12.84 -0.06
CA LEU A 394 11.69 -13.68 0.96
C LEU A 394 12.57 -13.87 2.20
N LYS A 395 13.88 -14.12 2.02
CA LYS A 395 14.82 -14.23 3.15
C LYS A 395 14.93 -12.94 3.96
N LEU A 396 14.98 -11.79 3.29
CA LEU A 396 14.99 -10.49 3.97
C LEU A 396 13.64 -10.21 4.62
N GLY A 397 12.58 -10.42 3.89
CA GLY A 397 11.21 -10.20 4.32
C GLY A 397 10.82 -11.05 5.52
N SER A 398 11.23 -12.33 5.56
CA SER A 398 10.92 -13.19 6.70
C SER A 398 11.49 -12.66 8.01
N VAL A 399 12.69 -12.09 7.99
CA VAL A 399 13.27 -11.47 9.20
C VAL A 399 12.58 -10.15 9.50
N ILE A 400 12.48 -9.25 8.52
CA ILE A 400 12.02 -7.87 8.72
C ILE A 400 10.53 -7.84 9.07
N MET A 401 9.70 -8.55 8.29
CA MET A 401 8.25 -8.59 8.49
C MET A 401 7.88 -9.23 9.82
N MET A 402 8.48 -10.40 10.16
CA MET A 402 8.15 -11.08 11.41
C MET A 402 8.50 -10.23 12.62
N MET A 403 9.69 -9.61 12.64
CA MET A 403 10.08 -8.75 13.75
C MET A 403 9.17 -7.53 13.88
N ALA A 404 8.82 -6.88 12.76
CA ALA A 404 7.94 -5.71 12.74
C ALA A 404 6.50 -6.08 13.15
N LEU A 405 5.98 -7.20 12.66
CA LEU A 405 4.65 -7.69 12.99
C LEU A 405 4.53 -8.03 14.49
N ILE A 406 5.49 -8.78 15.03
CA ILE A 406 5.52 -9.11 16.47
C ILE A 406 5.55 -7.82 17.30
N ALA A 407 6.43 -6.86 16.96
CA ALA A 407 6.53 -5.61 17.67
C ALA A 407 5.23 -4.79 17.61
N ALA A 408 4.63 -4.65 16.42
CA ALA A 408 3.39 -3.91 16.24
C ALA A 408 2.22 -4.58 16.99
N LEU A 409 2.05 -5.90 16.89
CA LEU A 409 1.00 -6.62 17.61
C LEU A 409 1.16 -6.54 19.13
N ALA A 410 2.41 -6.61 19.64
CA ALA A 410 2.68 -6.51 21.06
C ALA A 410 2.25 -5.15 21.65
N THR A 411 2.34 -4.06 20.88
CA THR A 411 1.92 -2.73 21.34
C THR A 411 0.41 -2.55 21.47
N LEU A 412 -0.41 -3.46 20.95
CA LEU A 412 -1.86 -3.43 21.15
C LEU A 412 -2.30 -3.69 22.60
N TRP A 413 -1.35 -4.01 23.50
CA TRP A 413 -1.60 -4.26 24.92
C TRP A 413 -1.15 -3.11 25.83
N ILE A 414 -0.49 -2.12 25.26
CA ILE A 414 -0.01 -0.92 25.95
C ILE A 414 -1.01 0.22 25.73
#